data_ca9d688a1e4e4755fb9f10363bc7d3f0
#
_entry.id   ca9d688a1e4e4755fb9f10363bc7d3f0
#
_cell.length_a   1.000
_cell.length_b   1.000
_cell.length_c   1.000
_cell.angle_alpha   90.00
_cell.angle_beta   90.00
_cell.angle_gamma   90.00
#
_symmetry.space_group_name_H-M   'P 1'
#
loop_
_entity.id
_entity.type
_entity.pdbx_description
1 polymer ?
#
loop_
_entity_poly.entity_id
_entity_poly.type
_entity_poly.pdbx_seq_one_letter_code
_entity_poly.pdbx_strand_id
1 'polypeptide(L)'
;MKDLLGDQVDLENMPFYGLAEVKVAGRSCVISQSGFSGEAGYEIYLRDATLYADEMWNAVLEAGKKHKLMVIAPAHHRRIQAGILSWGQDMDQQHNPYQCNLGYQVSLSGKGEWNKTSDYVGKAALEKMGKELKDGKLSLIHI
;
A
#
# COMPACT_ATOMS: atom_id res chain seq x y z
N MET A 1 -1.91 14.05 -11.46
CA MET A 1 -0.60 14.19 -10.77
C MET A 1 0.36 15.11 -11.53
N LYS A 2 0.61 14.91 -12.83
CA LYS A 2 1.54 15.76 -13.59
C LYS A 2 1.21 17.27 -13.50
N ASP A 3 -0.06 17.63 -13.54
CA ASP A 3 -0.50 19.03 -13.41
C ASP A 3 -0.27 19.64 -12.01
N LEU A 4 -0.19 18.80 -10.98
CA LEU A 4 0.11 19.24 -9.62
C LEU A 4 1.60 19.36 -9.32
N LEU A 5 2.38 18.48 -9.91
CA LEU A 5 3.79 18.30 -9.58
C LEU A 5 4.75 18.90 -10.62
N GLY A 6 4.28 19.11 -11.87
CA GLY A 6 5.18 19.49 -12.96
C GLY A 6 6.32 18.48 -13.10
N ASP A 7 7.54 18.99 -13.17
CA ASP A 7 8.76 18.19 -13.35
C ASP A 7 9.50 17.88 -12.03
N GLN A 8 8.83 18.01 -10.88
CA GLN A 8 9.46 17.74 -9.58
C GLN A 8 9.86 16.27 -9.39
N VAL A 9 9.18 15.37 -10.07
CA VAL A 9 9.42 13.93 -9.98
C VAL A 9 9.07 13.25 -11.30
N ASP A 10 9.85 12.26 -11.67
CA ASP A 10 9.57 11.41 -12.83
C ASP A 10 8.48 10.38 -12.45
N LEU A 11 7.23 10.73 -12.74
CA LEU A 11 6.08 9.88 -12.46
C LEU A 11 6.01 8.66 -13.39
N GLU A 12 6.59 8.74 -14.59
CA GLU A 12 6.51 7.66 -15.58
C GLU A 12 7.42 6.49 -15.20
N ASN A 13 8.55 6.80 -14.56
CA ASN A 13 9.52 5.80 -14.10
C ASN A 13 9.48 5.55 -12.60
N MET A 14 8.52 6.13 -11.86
CA MET A 14 8.36 5.85 -10.44
C MET A 14 7.94 4.39 -10.24
N PRO A 15 8.72 3.57 -9.52
CA PRO A 15 8.35 2.19 -9.28
C PRO A 15 7.15 2.09 -8.34
N PHE A 16 6.41 0.98 -8.41
CA PHE A 16 5.37 0.69 -7.43
C PHE A 16 5.98 0.66 -6.03
N TYR A 17 5.32 1.29 -5.06
CA TYR A 17 5.85 1.64 -3.73
C TYR A 17 7.03 2.64 -3.73
N GLY A 18 7.38 3.20 -4.87
CA GLY A 18 8.30 4.34 -4.91
C GLY A 18 7.71 5.56 -4.21
N LEU A 19 8.56 6.35 -3.57
CA LEU A 19 8.16 7.61 -2.94
C LEU A 19 9.12 8.75 -3.31
N ALA A 20 8.56 9.97 -3.26
CA ALA A 20 9.34 11.19 -3.46
C ALA A 20 8.82 12.32 -2.56
N GLU A 21 9.74 13.16 -2.09
CA GLU A 21 9.39 14.42 -1.46
C GLU A 21 9.15 15.47 -2.52
N VAL A 22 7.99 16.12 -2.44
CA VAL A 22 7.52 17.09 -3.44
C VAL A 22 6.79 18.26 -2.77
N LYS A 23 6.48 19.28 -3.56
CA LYS A 23 5.59 20.35 -3.13
C LYS A 23 4.31 20.32 -3.98
N VAL A 24 3.16 20.29 -3.33
CA VAL A 24 1.85 20.44 -3.96
C VAL A 24 1.21 21.72 -3.44
N ALA A 25 0.79 22.62 -4.33
CA ALA A 25 0.30 23.95 -3.96
C ALA A 25 1.26 24.72 -3.01
N GLY A 26 2.58 24.53 -3.18
CA GLY A 26 3.60 25.15 -2.33
C GLY A 26 3.83 24.45 -0.97
N ARG A 27 3.05 23.42 -0.64
CA ARG A 27 3.13 22.68 0.63
C ARG A 27 3.95 21.41 0.49
N SER A 28 4.75 21.12 1.51
CA SER A 28 5.61 19.94 1.54
C SER A 28 4.80 18.67 1.69
N CYS A 29 5.02 17.72 0.80
CA CYS A 29 4.32 16.44 0.75
C CYS A 29 5.31 15.30 0.48
N VAL A 30 4.91 14.10 0.84
CA VAL A 30 5.46 12.88 0.27
C VAL A 30 4.40 12.30 -0.66
N ILE A 31 4.77 11.92 -1.85
CA ILE A 31 3.91 11.09 -2.71
C ILE A 31 4.44 9.67 -2.77
N SER A 32 3.53 8.73 -2.91
CA SER A 32 3.87 7.33 -3.16
C SER A 32 3.04 6.81 -4.33
N GLN A 33 3.65 6.03 -5.21
CA GLN A 33 2.92 5.25 -6.21
C GLN A 33 2.38 3.99 -5.53
N SER A 34 1.31 4.15 -4.81
CA SER A 34 0.62 3.11 -4.06
C SER A 34 -0.88 3.38 -4.04
N GLY A 35 -1.65 2.43 -3.53
CA GLY A 35 -3.10 2.57 -3.42
C GLY A 35 -3.77 1.28 -2.97
N PHE A 36 -5.07 1.38 -2.73
CA PHE A 36 -5.91 0.30 -2.20
C PHE A 36 -7.02 -0.11 -3.17
N SER A 37 -6.88 0.23 -4.45
CA SER A 37 -7.90 -0.06 -5.48
C SER A 37 -7.52 -1.16 -6.46
N GLY A 38 -6.24 -1.54 -6.50
CA GLY A 38 -5.68 -2.41 -7.54
C GLY A 38 -5.42 -1.72 -8.87
N GLU A 39 -5.65 -0.42 -8.94
CA GLU A 39 -5.42 0.42 -10.12
C GLU A 39 -4.21 1.32 -9.91
N ALA A 40 -3.63 1.79 -11.00
CA ALA A 40 -2.55 2.77 -10.93
C ALA A 40 -3.01 4.04 -10.20
N GLY A 41 -2.30 4.42 -9.18
CA GLY A 41 -2.68 5.55 -8.33
C GLY A 41 -1.52 6.10 -7.51
N TYR A 42 -1.80 7.18 -6.82
CA TYR A 42 -0.85 7.84 -5.94
C TYR A 42 -1.52 8.19 -4.62
N GLU A 43 -0.77 8.08 -3.55
CA GLU A 43 -1.12 8.58 -2.22
C GLU A 43 -0.32 9.85 -1.94
N ILE A 44 -0.99 10.87 -1.42
CA ILE A 44 -0.38 12.16 -1.08
C ILE A 44 -0.40 12.31 0.44
N TYR A 45 0.77 12.34 1.05
CA TYR A 45 0.95 12.53 2.48
C TYR A 45 1.37 13.97 2.73
N LEU A 46 0.40 14.80 3.11
CA LEU A 46 0.63 16.22 3.40
C LEU A 46 1.29 16.39 4.76
N ARG A 47 2.43 17.09 4.81
CA ARG A 47 3.02 17.55 6.07
C ARG A 47 2.17 18.69 6.63
N ASP A 48 2.04 18.76 7.95
CA ASP A 48 1.21 19.75 8.65
C ASP A 48 -0.26 19.79 8.15
N ALA A 49 -0.83 18.61 7.92
CA ALA A 49 -2.17 18.45 7.35
C ALA A 49 -3.26 19.19 8.14
N THR A 50 -3.13 19.31 9.47
CA THR A 50 -4.06 20.08 10.30
C THR A 50 -4.18 21.56 9.90
N LEU A 51 -3.15 22.11 9.25
CA LEU A 51 -3.13 23.52 8.83
C LEU A 51 -3.53 23.68 7.36
N TYR A 52 -3.21 22.70 6.51
CA TYR A 52 -3.24 22.89 5.05
C TYR A 52 -4.09 21.86 4.30
N ALA A 53 -4.88 21.03 5.00
CA ALA A 53 -5.69 19.99 4.35
C ALA A 53 -6.69 20.56 3.33
N ASP A 54 -7.41 21.64 3.69
CA ASP A 54 -8.39 22.27 2.81
C ASP A 54 -7.75 22.88 1.56
N GLU A 55 -6.60 23.52 1.72
CA GLU A 55 -5.84 24.10 0.61
C GLU A 55 -5.39 22.99 -0.36
N MET A 56 -4.85 21.92 0.18
CA MET A 56 -4.42 20.75 -0.60
C MET A 56 -5.58 20.10 -1.33
N TRP A 57 -6.70 19.87 -0.63
CA TRP A 57 -7.90 19.28 -1.20
C TRP A 57 -8.40 20.08 -2.39
N ASN A 58 -8.52 21.39 -2.22
CA ASN A 58 -8.97 22.29 -3.28
C ASN A 58 -8.02 22.31 -4.48
N ALA A 59 -6.70 22.28 -4.23
CA ALA A 59 -5.71 22.23 -5.29
C ALA A 59 -5.80 20.94 -6.12
N VAL A 60 -6.00 19.81 -5.47
CA VAL A 60 -6.20 18.51 -6.14
C VAL A 60 -7.48 18.52 -6.97
N LEU A 61 -8.58 18.99 -6.41
CA LEU A 61 -9.87 19.08 -7.14
C LEU A 61 -9.77 20.00 -8.35
N GLU A 62 -9.14 21.16 -8.18
CA GLU A 62 -8.99 22.13 -9.29
C GLU A 62 -8.17 21.56 -10.43
N ALA A 63 -7.01 20.98 -10.13
CA ALA A 63 -6.17 20.32 -11.14
C ALA A 63 -6.87 19.12 -11.80
N GLY A 64 -7.75 18.45 -11.07
CA GLY A 64 -8.51 17.29 -11.55
C GLY A 64 -9.70 17.63 -12.45
N LYS A 65 -10.22 18.87 -12.46
CA LYS A 65 -11.43 19.24 -13.22
C LYS A 65 -11.35 18.87 -14.70
N LYS A 66 -10.26 19.22 -15.37
CA LYS A 66 -10.08 18.93 -16.79
C LYS A 66 -9.97 17.43 -17.09
N HIS A 67 -9.65 16.63 -16.07
CA HIS A 67 -9.56 15.17 -16.14
C HIS A 67 -10.84 14.47 -15.65
N LYS A 68 -11.90 15.23 -15.36
CA LYS A 68 -13.17 14.70 -14.83
C LYS A 68 -12.98 13.92 -13.51
N LEU A 69 -12.07 14.41 -12.65
CA LEU A 69 -11.84 13.84 -11.33
C LEU A 69 -13.14 13.85 -10.53
N MET A 70 -13.48 12.74 -9.92
CA MET A 70 -14.63 12.61 -9.03
C MET A 70 -14.17 12.13 -7.65
N VAL A 71 -14.77 12.70 -6.61
CA VAL A 71 -14.57 12.26 -5.24
C VAL A 71 -15.40 11.00 -5.01
N ILE A 72 -14.77 9.95 -4.49
CA ILE A 72 -15.43 8.72 -4.07
C ILE A 72 -14.99 8.33 -2.66
N ALA A 73 -15.77 7.51 -1.99
CA ALA A 73 -15.35 6.81 -0.78
C ALA A 73 -14.54 5.54 -1.13
N PRO A 74 -13.83 4.95 -0.16
CA PRO A 74 -13.17 3.66 -0.36
C PRO A 74 -14.15 2.61 -0.92
N ALA A 75 -13.78 1.98 -2.02
CA ALA A 75 -14.63 1.04 -2.75
C ALA A 75 -14.15 -0.39 -2.53
N HIS A 76 -14.75 -1.10 -1.58
CA HIS A 76 -14.35 -2.48 -1.22
C HIS A 76 -14.43 -3.46 -2.39
N HIS A 77 -15.40 -3.31 -3.30
CA HIS A 77 -15.50 -4.17 -4.47
C HIS A 77 -14.24 -4.09 -5.36
N ARG A 78 -13.62 -2.93 -5.51
CA ARG A 78 -12.40 -2.79 -6.32
C ARG A 78 -11.21 -3.52 -5.70
N ARG A 79 -10.97 -3.31 -4.41
CA ARG A 79 -9.88 -4.00 -3.73
C ARG A 79 -10.05 -5.52 -3.72
N ILE A 80 -11.29 -6.01 -3.56
CA ILE A 80 -11.61 -7.44 -3.59
C ILE A 80 -11.35 -8.02 -4.98
N GLN A 81 -11.76 -7.34 -6.04
CA GLN A 81 -11.47 -7.75 -7.42
C GLN A 81 -9.95 -7.82 -7.69
N ALA A 82 -9.17 -6.95 -7.05
CA ALA A 82 -7.72 -6.94 -7.14
C ALA A 82 -7.03 -7.93 -6.19
N GLY A 83 -7.77 -8.64 -5.34
CA GLY A 83 -7.22 -9.56 -4.35
C GLY A 83 -6.53 -8.87 -3.16
N ILE A 84 -6.84 -7.59 -2.89
CA ILE A 84 -6.24 -6.82 -1.80
C ILE A 84 -7.04 -7.06 -0.53
N LEU A 85 -6.37 -7.63 0.48
CA LEU A 85 -6.94 -7.88 1.80
C LEU A 85 -7.09 -6.60 2.62
N SER A 86 -8.15 -6.54 3.42
CA SER A 86 -8.39 -5.45 4.36
C SER A 86 -8.35 -5.95 5.78
N TRP A 87 -7.53 -5.29 6.60
CA TRP A 87 -7.47 -5.57 8.03
C TRP A 87 -8.82 -5.29 8.71
N GLY A 88 -9.23 -6.19 9.57
CA GLY A 88 -10.50 -6.12 10.28
C GLY A 88 -11.73 -6.56 9.48
N GLN A 89 -11.58 -6.81 8.18
CA GLN A 89 -12.64 -7.32 7.32
C GLN A 89 -12.35 -8.73 6.82
N ASP A 90 -11.18 -8.94 6.23
CA ASP A 90 -10.78 -10.23 5.66
C ASP A 90 -9.81 -10.97 6.58
N MET A 91 -9.12 -10.27 7.44
CA MET A 91 -8.14 -10.82 8.39
C MET A 91 -8.06 -9.96 9.65
N ASP A 92 -7.56 -10.54 10.74
CA ASP A 92 -7.39 -9.90 12.04
C ASP A 92 -6.15 -10.46 12.77
N GLN A 93 -6.00 -10.15 14.06
CA GLN A 93 -4.89 -10.62 14.89
C GLN A 93 -4.84 -12.15 15.09
N GLN A 94 -5.91 -12.87 14.80
CA GLN A 94 -5.97 -14.33 14.93
C GLN A 94 -5.45 -15.05 13.68
N HIS A 95 -5.23 -14.32 12.58
CA HIS A 95 -4.78 -14.85 11.31
C HIS A 95 -3.30 -14.51 11.06
N ASN A 96 -2.54 -15.52 10.74
CA ASN A 96 -1.13 -15.33 10.36
C ASN A 96 -0.97 -15.17 8.83
N PRO A 97 0.19 -14.68 8.34
CA PRO A 97 0.38 -14.43 6.91
C PRO A 97 0.17 -15.65 6.02
N TYR A 98 0.46 -16.84 6.51
CA TYR A 98 0.29 -18.06 5.71
C TYR A 98 -1.18 -18.41 5.51
N GLN A 99 -2.02 -18.22 6.53
CA GLN A 99 -3.46 -18.41 6.42
C GLN A 99 -4.10 -17.42 5.44
N CYS A 100 -3.55 -16.21 5.37
CA CYS A 100 -3.99 -15.16 4.43
C CYS A 100 -3.40 -15.31 3.02
N ASN A 101 -2.71 -16.40 2.71
CA ASN A 101 -2.00 -16.59 1.44
C ASN A 101 -0.93 -15.53 1.15
N LEU A 102 -0.41 -14.88 2.19
CA LEU A 102 0.65 -13.86 2.13
C LEU A 102 2.04 -14.43 2.49
N GLY A 103 2.18 -15.75 2.50
CA GLY A 103 3.43 -16.42 2.86
C GLY A 103 4.60 -16.04 1.96
N TYR A 104 4.35 -15.61 0.72
CA TYR A 104 5.38 -15.13 -0.20
C TYR A 104 6.06 -13.84 0.28
N GLN A 105 5.41 -13.06 1.15
CA GLN A 105 5.98 -11.85 1.76
C GLN A 105 6.84 -12.15 3.00
N VAL A 106 6.82 -13.40 3.48
CA VAL A 106 7.58 -13.80 4.67
C VAL A 106 8.97 -14.22 4.28
N SER A 107 9.96 -13.45 4.68
CA SER A 107 11.37 -13.70 4.37
C SER A 107 12.06 -14.53 5.46
N LEU A 108 12.01 -15.86 5.32
CA LEU A 108 12.57 -16.78 6.33
C LEU A 108 13.92 -17.40 5.97
N SER A 109 14.22 -17.61 4.70
CA SER A 109 15.16 -18.65 4.34
C SER A 109 16.30 -18.28 3.41
N GLY A 110 16.62 -17.05 3.26
CA GLY A 110 17.79 -16.74 2.48
C GLY A 110 17.68 -16.96 0.96
N LYS A 111 16.48 -17.03 0.43
CA LYS A 111 16.27 -17.18 -1.02
C LYS A 111 15.38 -16.06 -1.54
N GLY A 112 15.85 -15.35 -2.56
CA GLY A 112 15.12 -14.28 -3.23
C GLY A 112 15.56 -12.88 -2.81
N GLU A 113 15.01 -11.89 -3.50
CA GLU A 113 15.35 -10.47 -3.38
C GLU A 113 15.09 -9.88 -1.99
N TRP A 114 14.11 -10.43 -1.26
CA TRP A 114 13.67 -10.00 0.08
C TRP A 114 14.28 -10.82 1.22
N ASN A 115 15.38 -11.49 0.94
CA ASN A 115 16.01 -12.39 1.89
C ASN A 115 16.57 -11.65 3.10
N LYS A 116 16.06 -11.95 4.30
CA LYS A 116 16.63 -11.53 5.57
C LYS A 116 17.40 -12.66 6.21
N THR A 117 18.72 -12.49 6.30
CA THR A 117 19.60 -13.40 7.05
C THR A 117 19.65 -13.05 8.53
N SER A 118 19.37 -11.77 8.87
CA SER A 118 19.33 -11.29 10.25
C SER A 118 18.16 -11.88 11.02
N ASP A 119 18.30 -11.94 12.32
CA ASP A 119 17.22 -12.27 13.22
C ASP A 119 16.24 -11.07 13.37
N TYR A 120 14.96 -11.37 13.63
CA TYR A 120 13.92 -10.35 13.83
C TYR A 120 12.78 -10.90 14.69
N VAL A 121 12.01 -10.00 15.29
CA VAL A 121 10.86 -10.33 16.14
C VAL A 121 9.84 -11.16 15.33
N GLY A 122 9.45 -12.31 15.86
CA GLY A 122 8.46 -13.19 15.24
C GLY A 122 9.02 -14.24 14.27
N LYS A 123 10.31 -14.22 13.93
CA LYS A 123 10.93 -15.17 12.97
C LYS A 123 10.67 -16.63 13.35
N ALA A 124 10.96 -17.01 14.60
CA ALA A 124 10.75 -18.39 15.07
C ALA A 124 9.27 -18.82 15.00
N ALA A 125 8.34 -17.92 15.31
CA ALA A 125 6.91 -18.19 15.18
C ALA A 125 6.51 -18.39 13.72
N LEU A 126 6.99 -17.54 12.80
CA LEU A 126 6.74 -17.68 11.36
C LEU A 126 7.34 -18.97 10.78
N GLU A 127 8.54 -19.39 11.22
CA GLU A 127 9.13 -20.65 10.82
C GLU A 127 8.28 -21.85 11.25
N LYS A 128 7.78 -21.83 12.50
CA LYS A 128 6.86 -22.87 13.02
C LYS A 128 5.58 -22.92 12.19
N MET A 129 4.91 -21.78 11.98
CA MET A 129 3.65 -21.68 11.22
C MET A 129 3.84 -22.13 9.77
N GLY A 130 4.96 -21.80 9.12
CA GLY A 130 5.27 -22.24 7.77
C GLY A 130 5.45 -23.76 7.66
N LYS A 131 5.97 -24.43 8.70
CA LYS A 131 6.01 -25.90 8.78
C LYS A 131 4.61 -26.49 8.97
N GLU A 132 3.82 -25.91 9.88
CA GLU A 132 2.44 -26.36 10.14
C GLU A 132 1.56 -26.27 8.89
N LEU A 133 1.74 -25.24 8.05
CA LEU A 133 1.06 -25.15 6.76
C LEU A 133 1.48 -26.29 5.82
N LYS A 134 2.77 -26.56 5.70
CA LYS A 134 3.28 -27.66 4.86
C LYS A 134 2.81 -29.04 5.32
N ASP A 135 2.66 -29.21 6.63
CA ASP A 135 2.17 -30.43 7.26
C ASP A 135 0.63 -30.57 7.20
N GLY A 136 -0.07 -29.62 6.57
CA GLY A 136 -1.54 -29.60 6.49
C GLY A 136 -2.25 -29.31 7.81
N LYS A 137 -1.53 -28.74 8.78
CA LYS A 137 -2.08 -28.38 10.12
C LYS A 137 -2.69 -26.97 10.17
N LEU A 138 -2.40 -26.13 9.16
CA LEU A 138 -2.99 -24.82 8.98
C LEU A 138 -3.87 -24.81 7.74
N SER A 139 -5.03 -24.18 7.86
CA SER A 139 -5.94 -23.96 6.75
C SER A 139 -5.82 -22.51 6.28
N LEU A 140 -5.95 -22.30 4.96
CA LEU A 140 -6.10 -20.95 4.39
C LEU A 140 -7.48 -20.41 4.75
N ILE A 141 -7.56 -19.10 4.98
CA ILE A 141 -8.86 -18.43 5.03
C ILE A 141 -9.44 -18.36 3.60
N HIS A 142 -10.74 -18.47 3.50
CA HIS A 142 -11.46 -18.31 2.23
C HIS A 142 -12.04 -16.89 2.19
N ILE A 143 -11.66 -16.13 1.17
CA ILE A 143 -12.13 -14.76 0.93
C ILE A 143 -13.03 -14.76 -0.29
#